data_73155415c4415215e3889b666ea28845
#
_entry.id   73155415c4415215e3889b666ea28845
#
_cell.length_a   1.000
_cell.length_b   1.000
_cell.length_c   1.000
_cell.angle_alpha   90.00
_cell.angle_beta   90.00
_cell.angle_gamma   90.00
#
_symmetry.space_group_name_H-M   'P 1'
#
loop_
_entity.id
_entity.type
_entity.pdbx_description
1 polymer ?
#
loop_
_entity_poly.entity_id
_entity_poly.type
_entity_poly.pdbx_seq_one_letter_code
_entity_poly.pdbx_strand_id
1 'polypeptide(L)'
;MAEQPFLVGSKARELLRYTQRATRIVSDDISRSDARKVFQKAAALEDIREMKQVCTTAVHAIDVREKEGFTKSTFNLYGRDIRETAKKILLDAHAANNVNFATEYDKRIEKIGEVVDGCSLLLEYLTLCTEDGIISAKKAGIWTKKITDVKYPAMKWLKSERGRAESLRQEAEKKRLEMLAKALQVVFAKQEQKTA
;
A
#
# COMPACT_ATOMS: atom_id res chain seq x y z
N MET A 1 -17.34 -22.91 11.18
CA MET A 1 -15.99 -22.39 11.43
C MET A 1 -16.00 -20.91 11.08
N ALA A 2 -15.69 -20.02 12.02
CA ALA A 2 -15.57 -18.59 11.70
C ALA A 2 -14.36 -18.44 10.76
N GLU A 3 -14.60 -17.88 9.56
CA GLU A 3 -13.52 -17.53 8.63
C GLU A 3 -12.53 -16.63 9.36
N GLN A 4 -11.27 -17.05 9.43
CA GLN A 4 -10.23 -16.17 9.96
C GLN A 4 -10.16 -14.94 9.06
N PRO A 5 -10.27 -13.73 9.61
CA PRO A 5 -10.28 -12.53 8.81
C PRO A 5 -8.97 -12.44 8.01
N PHE A 6 -9.06 -12.18 6.70
CA PHE A 6 -7.91 -12.00 5.83
C PHE A 6 -7.08 -10.78 6.26
N LEU A 7 -6.06 -11.04 7.08
CA LEU A 7 -5.28 -10.01 7.79
C LEU A 7 -4.63 -9.01 6.84
N VAL A 8 -3.93 -9.49 5.78
CA VAL A 8 -3.24 -8.61 4.82
C VAL A 8 -4.21 -7.68 4.13
N GLY A 9 -5.37 -8.19 3.67
CA GLY A 9 -6.40 -7.36 3.04
C GLY A 9 -7.03 -6.35 3.98
N SER A 10 -7.25 -6.73 5.25
CA SER A 10 -7.75 -5.81 6.27
C SER A 10 -6.76 -4.66 6.51
N LYS A 11 -5.48 -4.97 6.68
CA LYS A 11 -4.41 -3.99 6.88
C LYS A 11 -4.19 -3.11 5.64
N ALA A 12 -4.24 -3.67 4.44
CA ALA A 12 -4.18 -2.91 3.19
C ALA A 12 -5.34 -1.90 3.06
N ARG A 13 -6.55 -2.27 3.50
CA ARG A 13 -7.70 -1.35 3.55
C ARG A 13 -7.48 -0.20 4.54
N GLU A 14 -6.95 -0.50 5.73
CA GLU A 14 -6.59 0.52 6.71
C GLU A 14 -5.53 1.48 6.15
N LEU A 15 -4.49 0.95 5.50
CA LEU A 15 -3.44 1.71 4.83
C LEU A 15 -4.03 2.63 3.77
N LEU A 16 -4.86 2.12 2.86
CA LEU A 16 -5.49 2.93 1.82
C LEU A 16 -6.31 4.09 2.39
N ARG A 17 -7.14 3.82 3.42
CA ARG A 17 -7.93 4.86 4.09
C ARG A 17 -7.05 5.93 4.75
N TYR A 18 -5.96 5.52 5.37
CA TYR A 18 -5.00 6.44 5.96
C TYR A 18 -4.32 7.27 4.88
N THR A 19 -3.82 6.63 3.82
CA THR A 19 -3.19 7.27 2.66
C THR A 19 -4.09 8.35 2.05
N GLN A 20 -5.35 8.03 1.80
CA GLN A 20 -6.33 8.99 1.25
C GLN A 20 -6.51 10.23 2.14
N ARG A 21 -6.48 10.06 3.46
CA ARG A 21 -6.56 11.18 4.42
C ARG A 21 -5.26 11.97 4.48
N ALA A 22 -4.13 11.26 4.54
CA ALA A 22 -2.81 11.87 4.69
C ALA A 22 -2.38 12.67 3.46
N THR A 23 -2.87 12.31 2.27
CA THR A 23 -2.59 13.00 0.99
C THR A 23 -3.69 13.98 0.59
N ARG A 24 -4.56 14.42 1.50
CA ARG A 24 -5.52 15.49 1.18
C ARG A 24 -4.76 16.74 0.79
N ILE A 25 -5.22 17.38 -0.28
CA ILE A 25 -4.71 18.68 -0.68
C ILE A 25 -5.11 19.67 0.40
N VAL A 26 -4.12 20.34 0.96
CA VAL A 26 -4.32 21.47 1.86
C VAL A 26 -4.36 22.71 1.00
N SER A 27 -5.48 23.42 1.03
CA SER A 27 -5.59 24.71 0.34
C SER A 27 -4.74 25.73 1.09
N ASP A 28 -3.84 26.40 0.37
CA ASP A 28 -3.06 27.52 0.89
C ASP A 28 -3.95 28.75 1.04
N ASP A 29 -5.14 28.75 0.42
CA ASP A 29 -6.10 29.83 0.51
C ASP A 29 -6.85 29.78 1.84
N ILE A 30 -7.05 30.94 2.45
CA ILE A 30 -8.05 31.13 3.49
C ILE A 30 -9.39 30.69 2.92
N SER A 31 -10.15 29.86 3.65
CA SER A 31 -11.50 29.56 3.22
C SER A 31 -12.28 30.86 3.04
N ARG A 32 -13.12 30.98 2.02
CA ARG A 32 -13.98 32.17 1.82
C ARG A 32 -14.78 32.52 3.08
N SER A 33 -15.17 31.52 3.85
CA SER A 33 -15.87 31.69 5.13
C SER A 33 -14.99 32.36 6.16
N ASP A 34 -13.73 31.96 6.30
CA ASP A 34 -12.82 32.51 7.30
C ASP A 34 -12.33 33.92 6.90
N ALA A 35 -12.03 34.12 5.60
CA ALA A 35 -11.75 35.45 5.07
C ALA A 35 -12.91 36.42 5.32
N ARG A 36 -14.15 35.97 5.04
CA ARG A 36 -15.34 36.77 5.29
C ARG A 36 -15.48 37.15 6.75
N LYS A 37 -15.26 36.25 7.70
CA LYS A 37 -15.29 36.52 9.13
C LYS A 37 -14.23 37.54 9.54
N VAL A 38 -13.00 37.46 9.04
CA VAL A 38 -11.93 38.42 9.31
C VAL A 38 -12.32 39.81 8.78
N PHE A 39 -12.77 39.86 7.51
CA PHE A 39 -13.21 41.15 6.94
C PHE A 39 -14.42 41.75 7.64
N GLN A 40 -15.42 40.94 8.02
CA GLN A 40 -16.57 41.43 8.79
C GLN A 40 -16.14 41.98 10.16
N LYS A 41 -15.22 41.27 10.85
CA LYS A 41 -14.69 41.72 12.13
C LYS A 41 -13.88 43.00 11.97
N ALA A 42 -13.02 43.11 10.97
CA ALA A 42 -12.25 44.30 10.69
C ALA A 42 -13.13 45.50 10.29
N ALA A 43 -14.15 45.26 9.46
CA ALA A 43 -15.10 46.31 9.03
C ALA A 43 -16.02 46.83 10.14
N ALA A 44 -16.18 46.12 11.25
CA ALA A 44 -16.98 46.53 12.39
C ALA A 44 -16.18 47.38 13.41
N LEU A 45 -14.87 47.60 13.16
CA LEU A 45 -14.01 48.37 14.03
C LEU A 45 -13.85 49.83 13.52
N GLU A 46 -14.00 50.80 14.38
CA GLU A 46 -13.81 52.22 14.07
C GLU A 46 -12.33 52.63 14.25
N ASP A 47 -11.59 51.97 15.15
CA ASP A 47 -10.18 52.26 15.40
C ASP A 47 -9.27 51.52 14.40
N ILE A 48 -8.46 52.27 13.68
CA ILE A 48 -7.45 51.77 12.73
C ILE A 48 -6.42 50.85 13.41
N ARG A 49 -6.09 51.10 14.68
CA ARG A 49 -5.12 50.29 15.43
C ARG A 49 -5.69 48.91 15.72
N GLU A 50 -6.96 48.83 16.16
CA GLU A 50 -7.64 47.54 16.39
C GLU A 50 -7.85 46.78 15.09
N MET A 51 -8.23 47.47 14.02
CA MET A 51 -8.35 46.86 12.67
C MET A 51 -7.02 46.26 12.23
N LYS A 52 -5.91 46.99 12.38
CA LYS A 52 -4.57 46.53 12.06
C LYS A 52 -4.20 45.29 12.90
N GLN A 53 -4.54 45.28 14.19
CA GLN A 53 -4.30 44.16 15.08
C GLN A 53 -5.09 42.90 14.65
N VAL A 54 -6.36 43.04 14.28
CA VAL A 54 -7.18 41.94 13.77
C VAL A 54 -6.59 41.36 12.49
N CYS A 55 -6.18 42.22 11.55
CA CYS A 55 -5.54 41.77 10.31
C CYS A 55 -4.20 41.07 10.57
N THR A 56 -3.34 41.66 11.44
CA THR A 56 -2.04 41.08 11.80
C THR A 56 -2.21 39.70 12.47
N THR A 57 -3.17 39.58 13.40
CA THR A 57 -3.48 38.33 14.08
C THR A 57 -4.00 37.29 13.09
N ALA A 58 -4.81 37.70 12.11
CA ALA A 58 -5.30 36.79 11.07
C ALA A 58 -4.18 36.32 10.16
N VAL A 59 -3.28 37.22 9.72
CA VAL A 59 -2.10 36.86 8.92
C VAL A 59 -1.23 35.90 9.70
N HIS A 60 -0.89 36.22 10.96
CA HIS A 60 -0.07 35.32 11.80
C HIS A 60 -0.72 33.94 12.02
N ALA A 61 -2.05 33.89 12.19
CA ALA A 61 -2.76 32.61 12.31
C ALA A 61 -2.77 31.79 11.02
N ILE A 62 -2.56 32.44 9.87
CA ILE A 62 -2.38 31.77 8.57
C ILE A 62 -0.96 31.21 8.48
N ASP A 63 0.04 32.04 8.81
CA ASP A 63 1.46 31.66 8.75
C ASP A 63 1.81 30.56 9.76
N VAL A 64 1.27 30.63 11.00
CA VAL A 64 1.46 29.58 12.02
C VAL A 64 0.76 28.26 11.67
N ARG A 65 -0.26 28.30 10.84
CA ARG A 65 -0.80 27.12 10.19
C ARG A 65 0.05 26.76 8.95
N GLU A 66 1.36 26.64 9.08
CA GLU A 66 2.13 25.84 8.13
C GLU A 66 1.47 24.48 8.04
N LYS A 67 0.71 24.32 6.97
CA LYS A 67 -0.20 23.22 6.78
C LYS A 67 0.64 22.05 6.33
N GLU A 68 1.09 21.22 7.28
CA GLU A 68 1.62 19.91 6.93
C GLU A 68 0.67 19.23 5.97
N GLY A 69 1.06 19.04 4.72
CA GLY A 69 0.25 18.31 3.76
C GLY A 69 0.60 18.62 2.33
N PHE A 70 -0.15 18.00 1.45
CA PHE A 70 0.06 18.12 0.02
C PHE A 70 -0.59 19.40 -0.51
N THR A 71 0.19 20.27 -1.13
CA THR A 71 -0.31 21.31 -2.02
C THR A 71 -0.84 20.67 -3.32
N LYS A 72 -1.52 21.42 -4.17
CA LYS A 72 -1.96 20.93 -5.49
C LYS A 72 -0.77 20.46 -6.34
N SER A 73 0.36 21.16 -6.26
CA SER A 73 1.58 20.82 -6.99
C SER A 73 2.20 19.52 -6.48
N THR A 74 2.47 19.42 -5.16
CA THR A 74 3.07 18.23 -4.55
C THR A 74 2.15 17.01 -4.61
N PHE A 75 0.82 17.23 -4.59
CA PHE A 75 -0.13 16.16 -4.84
C PHE A 75 -0.04 15.61 -6.27
N ASN A 76 0.13 16.46 -7.28
CA ASN A 76 0.33 16.01 -8.64
C ASN A 76 1.68 15.32 -8.84
N LEU A 77 2.70 15.72 -8.08
CA LEU A 77 4.05 15.13 -8.15
C LEU A 77 4.13 13.75 -7.46
N TYR A 78 3.62 13.63 -6.25
CA TYR A 78 3.74 12.42 -5.41
C TYR A 78 2.41 11.84 -4.97
N GLY A 79 1.46 12.69 -4.59
CA GLY A 79 0.23 12.28 -3.90
C GLY A 79 -0.66 11.35 -4.70
N ARG A 80 -0.69 11.51 -6.03
CA ARG A 80 -1.42 10.65 -6.95
C ARG A 80 -0.83 9.24 -6.94
N ASP A 81 0.47 9.13 -7.18
CA ASP A 81 1.17 7.85 -7.27
C ASP A 81 1.14 7.09 -5.95
N ILE A 82 1.29 7.81 -4.84
CA ILE A 82 1.13 7.26 -3.48
C ILE A 82 -0.27 6.65 -3.30
N ARG A 83 -1.34 7.34 -3.75
CA ARG A 83 -2.71 6.80 -3.66
C ARG A 83 -2.93 5.60 -4.56
N GLU A 84 -2.42 5.65 -5.78
CA GLU A 84 -2.54 4.55 -6.73
C GLU A 84 -1.79 3.32 -6.27
N THR A 85 -0.56 3.49 -5.75
CA THR A 85 0.22 2.40 -5.16
C THR A 85 -0.52 1.78 -3.96
N ALA A 86 -1.06 2.58 -3.05
CA ALA A 86 -1.83 2.07 -1.92
C ALA A 86 -3.11 1.33 -2.36
N LYS A 87 -3.77 1.79 -3.42
CA LYS A 87 -4.91 1.10 -4.04
C LYS A 87 -4.49 -0.22 -4.67
N LYS A 88 -3.38 -0.23 -5.41
CA LYS A 88 -2.83 -1.44 -6.05
C LYS A 88 -2.49 -2.50 -5.01
N ILE A 89 -1.83 -2.15 -3.91
CA ILE A 89 -1.55 -3.05 -2.77
C ILE A 89 -2.83 -3.75 -2.29
N LEU A 90 -3.93 -3.03 -2.13
CA LEU A 90 -5.21 -3.62 -1.71
C LEU A 90 -5.76 -4.57 -2.78
N LEU A 91 -5.72 -4.19 -4.05
CA LEU A 91 -6.23 -5.00 -5.15
C LEU A 91 -5.41 -6.29 -5.31
N ASP A 92 -4.07 -6.20 -5.28
CA ASP A 92 -3.19 -7.37 -5.41
C ASP A 92 -3.31 -8.31 -4.22
N ALA A 93 -3.48 -7.79 -2.99
CA ALA A 93 -3.75 -8.61 -1.82
C ALA A 93 -5.05 -9.42 -1.97
N HIS A 94 -6.13 -8.80 -2.45
CA HIS A 94 -7.39 -9.50 -2.72
C HIS A 94 -7.28 -10.45 -3.90
N ALA A 95 -6.61 -10.05 -4.99
CA ALA A 95 -6.36 -10.92 -6.13
C ALA A 95 -5.60 -12.17 -5.71
N ALA A 96 -4.51 -12.03 -4.95
CA ALA A 96 -3.75 -13.15 -4.42
C ALA A 96 -4.60 -14.08 -3.55
N ASN A 97 -5.46 -13.52 -2.70
CA ASN A 97 -6.34 -14.33 -1.83
C ASN A 97 -7.37 -15.13 -2.63
N ASN A 98 -7.81 -14.62 -3.76
CA ASN A 98 -8.84 -15.25 -4.60
C ASN A 98 -8.27 -16.26 -5.62
N VAL A 99 -6.95 -16.28 -5.85
CA VAL A 99 -6.33 -17.24 -6.75
C VAL A 99 -6.39 -18.64 -6.14
N ASN A 100 -6.80 -19.63 -6.91
CA ASN A 100 -6.76 -21.04 -6.50
C ASN A 100 -5.31 -21.52 -6.43
N PHE A 101 -4.85 -21.79 -5.20
CA PHE A 101 -3.46 -22.22 -4.98
C PHE A 101 -3.12 -23.54 -5.66
N ALA A 102 -4.05 -24.48 -5.74
CA ALA A 102 -3.78 -25.81 -6.30
C ALA A 102 -3.46 -25.79 -7.81
N THR A 103 -4.01 -24.81 -8.54
CA THR A 103 -3.89 -24.72 -10.00
C THR A 103 -3.02 -23.57 -10.49
N GLU A 104 -2.94 -22.46 -9.70
CA GLU A 104 -2.30 -21.22 -10.12
C GLU A 104 -1.37 -20.64 -9.03
N TYR A 105 -0.61 -21.50 -8.34
CA TYR A 105 0.24 -21.06 -7.23
C TYR A 105 1.29 -20.02 -7.64
N ASP A 106 1.83 -20.07 -8.84
CA ASP A 106 2.83 -19.09 -9.31
C ASP A 106 2.21 -17.70 -9.42
N LYS A 107 1.00 -17.59 -9.96
CA LYS A 107 0.26 -16.34 -10.06
C LYS A 107 -0.09 -15.77 -8.68
N ARG A 108 -0.42 -16.63 -7.72
CA ARG A 108 -0.67 -16.22 -6.34
C ARG A 108 0.59 -15.68 -5.69
N ILE A 109 1.73 -16.35 -5.84
CA ILE A 109 3.04 -15.93 -5.34
C ILE A 109 3.45 -14.57 -5.95
N GLU A 110 3.27 -14.40 -7.27
CA GLU A 110 3.52 -13.15 -7.97
C GLU A 110 2.70 -12.00 -7.37
N LYS A 111 1.39 -12.19 -7.18
CA LYS A 111 0.51 -11.16 -6.61
C LYS A 111 0.87 -10.80 -5.17
N ILE A 112 1.29 -11.75 -4.35
CA ILE A 112 1.79 -11.46 -3.00
C ILE A 112 3.11 -10.67 -3.08
N GLY A 113 3.99 -11.00 -4.04
CA GLY A 113 5.22 -10.25 -4.32
C GLY A 113 4.92 -8.79 -4.64
N GLU A 114 3.95 -8.51 -5.53
CA GLU A 114 3.54 -7.16 -5.88
C GLU A 114 3.03 -6.36 -4.66
N VAL A 115 2.38 -7.01 -3.69
CA VAL A 115 1.99 -6.37 -2.41
C VAL A 115 3.23 -5.90 -1.64
N VAL A 116 4.26 -6.76 -1.54
CA VAL A 116 5.51 -6.45 -0.81
C VAL A 116 6.27 -5.33 -1.50
N ASP A 117 6.37 -5.38 -2.83
CA ASP A 117 7.06 -4.38 -3.65
C ASP A 117 6.35 -3.02 -3.60
N GLY A 118 5.02 -3.02 -3.68
CA GLY A 118 4.22 -1.82 -3.52
C GLY A 118 4.39 -1.17 -2.14
N CYS A 119 4.49 -1.97 -1.07
CA CYS A 119 4.81 -1.46 0.26
C CYS A 119 6.21 -0.84 0.32
N SER A 120 7.20 -1.44 -0.36
CA SER A 120 8.55 -0.90 -0.44
C SER A 120 8.57 0.44 -1.18
N LEU A 121 7.88 0.52 -2.32
CA LEU A 121 7.74 1.75 -3.09
C LEU A 121 7.05 2.87 -2.28
N LEU A 122 6.03 2.55 -1.49
CA LEU A 122 5.41 3.55 -0.60
C LEU A 122 6.37 4.09 0.45
N LEU A 123 7.27 3.26 1.00
CA LEU A 123 8.29 3.72 1.94
C LEU A 123 9.26 4.70 1.29
N GLU A 124 9.68 4.45 0.05
CA GLU A 124 10.52 5.38 -0.73
C GLU A 124 9.82 6.72 -0.96
N TYR A 125 8.55 6.70 -1.37
CA TYR A 125 7.76 7.93 -1.50
C TYR A 125 7.66 8.71 -0.19
N LEU A 126 7.53 8.03 0.96
CA LEU A 126 7.51 8.71 2.25
C LEU A 126 8.84 9.36 2.59
N THR A 127 9.94 8.71 2.26
CA THR A 127 11.29 9.27 2.43
C THR A 127 11.42 10.55 1.62
N LEU A 128 11.09 10.53 0.32
CA LEU A 128 11.10 11.71 -0.55
C LEU A 128 10.19 12.84 0.00
N CYS A 129 8.95 12.51 0.37
CA CYS A 129 8.03 13.51 0.92
C CYS A 129 8.51 14.11 2.25
N THR A 130 9.32 13.38 3.01
CA THR A 130 9.90 13.87 4.28
C THR A 130 11.11 14.76 4.01
N GLU A 131 11.98 14.36 3.08
CA GLU A 131 13.14 15.14 2.63
C GLU A 131 12.71 16.47 1.99
N ASP A 132 11.65 16.46 1.20
CA ASP A 132 11.07 17.65 0.58
C ASP A 132 10.23 18.50 1.57
N GLY A 133 10.13 18.12 2.84
CA GLY A 133 9.38 18.86 3.86
C GLY A 133 7.86 18.84 3.69
N ILE A 134 7.30 17.99 2.81
CA ILE A 134 5.85 17.89 2.55
C ILE A 134 5.12 17.27 3.75
N ILE A 135 5.77 16.34 4.45
CA ILE A 135 5.23 15.69 5.65
C ILE A 135 6.25 15.74 6.78
N SER A 136 5.77 15.89 8.02
CA SER A 136 6.65 15.85 9.19
C SER A 136 7.14 14.42 9.48
N ALA A 137 8.27 14.30 10.16
CA ALA A 137 8.81 13.02 10.63
C ALA A 137 7.80 12.23 11.49
N LYS A 138 7.00 12.92 12.31
CA LYS A 138 5.93 12.30 13.10
C LYS A 138 4.86 11.67 12.22
N LYS A 139 4.41 12.36 11.19
CA LYS A 139 3.40 11.87 10.23
C LYS A 139 3.97 10.71 9.40
N ALA A 140 5.22 10.84 8.95
CA ALA A 140 5.96 9.77 8.26
C ALA A 140 6.06 8.51 9.13
N GLY A 141 6.40 8.62 10.41
CA GLY A 141 6.48 7.49 11.33
C GLY A 141 5.15 6.74 11.50
N ILE A 142 4.03 7.46 11.64
CA ILE A 142 2.70 6.84 11.70
C ILE A 142 2.37 6.10 10.39
N TRP A 143 2.71 6.71 9.26
CA TRP A 143 2.41 6.13 7.94
C TRP A 143 3.29 4.91 7.66
N THR A 144 4.60 4.99 7.97
CA THR A 144 5.54 3.87 7.93
C THR A 144 5.01 2.68 8.71
N LYS A 145 4.49 2.90 9.93
CA LYS A 145 3.87 1.83 10.72
C LYS A 145 2.70 1.18 9.97
N LYS A 146 1.82 1.96 9.35
CA LYS A 146 0.70 1.42 8.56
C LYS A 146 1.17 0.61 7.35
N ILE A 147 2.26 1.00 6.71
CA ILE A 147 2.85 0.25 5.58
C ILE A 147 3.47 -1.05 6.09
N THR A 148 4.24 -1.01 7.16
CA THR A 148 4.89 -2.18 7.73
C THR A 148 3.91 -3.19 8.32
N ASP A 149 2.76 -2.72 8.84
CA ASP A 149 1.64 -3.57 9.27
C ASP A 149 1.04 -4.40 8.12
N VAL A 150 1.23 -3.98 6.86
CA VAL A 150 0.89 -4.76 5.64
C VAL A 150 2.08 -5.58 5.19
N LYS A 151 3.25 -4.96 5.07
CA LYS A 151 4.46 -5.54 4.47
C LYS A 151 4.90 -6.82 5.17
N TYR A 152 5.03 -6.80 6.50
CA TYR A 152 5.55 -7.97 7.22
C TYR A 152 4.62 -9.20 7.16
N PRO A 153 3.30 -9.07 7.37
CA PRO A 153 2.39 -10.20 7.13
C PRO A 153 2.41 -10.70 5.69
N ALA A 154 2.51 -9.81 4.69
CA ALA A 154 2.63 -10.20 3.28
C ALA A 154 3.92 -10.96 3.00
N MET A 155 5.06 -10.54 3.57
CA MET A 155 6.33 -11.27 3.46
C MET A 155 6.26 -12.68 4.08
N LYS A 156 5.62 -12.81 5.26
CA LYS A 156 5.40 -14.11 5.89
C LYS A 156 4.50 -15.00 5.02
N TRP A 157 3.45 -14.44 4.48
CA TRP A 157 2.56 -15.13 3.55
C TRP A 157 3.30 -15.58 2.30
N LEU A 158 4.07 -14.71 1.66
CA LEU A 158 4.91 -15.02 0.49
C LEU A 158 5.87 -16.19 0.76
N LYS A 159 6.56 -16.17 1.91
CA LYS A 159 7.46 -17.24 2.32
C LYS A 159 6.73 -18.57 2.47
N SER A 160 5.57 -18.56 3.12
CA SER A 160 4.74 -19.75 3.31
C SER A 160 4.25 -20.34 1.97
N GLU A 161 3.76 -19.49 1.06
CA GLU A 161 3.25 -19.95 -0.24
C GLU A 161 4.38 -20.47 -1.16
N ARG A 162 5.57 -19.87 -1.12
CA ARG A 162 6.74 -20.39 -1.82
C ARG A 162 7.15 -21.77 -1.32
N GLY A 163 7.16 -22.00 0.00
CA GLY A 163 7.45 -23.32 0.58
C GLY A 163 6.42 -24.38 0.16
N ARG A 164 5.13 -24.01 0.17
CA ARG A 164 4.06 -24.91 -0.29
C ARG A 164 4.17 -25.23 -1.77
N ALA A 165 4.48 -24.25 -2.63
CA ALA A 165 4.68 -24.43 -4.06
C ALA A 165 5.86 -25.38 -4.35
N GLU A 166 6.96 -25.20 -3.62
CA GLU A 166 8.13 -26.08 -3.75
C GLU A 166 7.80 -27.54 -3.41
N SER A 167 7.08 -27.76 -2.29
CA SER A 167 6.62 -29.10 -1.92
C SER A 167 5.74 -29.74 -2.99
N LEU A 168 4.83 -28.98 -3.60
CA LEU A 168 3.98 -29.48 -4.69
C LEU A 168 4.78 -29.82 -5.95
N ARG A 169 5.80 -29.04 -6.29
CA ARG A 169 6.69 -29.32 -7.42
C ARG A 169 7.48 -30.62 -7.19
N GLN A 170 8.03 -30.79 -5.98
CA GLN A 170 8.76 -32.02 -5.62
C GLN A 170 7.87 -33.25 -5.64
N GLU A 171 6.64 -33.17 -5.15
CA GLU A 171 5.66 -34.24 -5.22
C GLU A 171 5.28 -34.58 -6.67
N ALA A 172 5.09 -33.58 -7.52
CA ALA A 172 4.77 -33.77 -8.93
C ALA A 172 5.92 -34.43 -9.68
N GLU A 173 7.16 -34.03 -9.41
CA GLU A 173 8.35 -34.61 -10.00
C GLU A 173 8.55 -36.08 -9.57
N LYS A 174 8.38 -36.36 -8.27
CA LYS A 174 8.42 -37.73 -7.74
C LYS A 174 7.41 -38.63 -8.45
N LYS A 175 6.15 -38.21 -8.57
CA LYS A 175 5.11 -38.93 -9.30
C LYS A 175 5.47 -39.16 -10.77
N ARG A 176 6.07 -38.14 -11.42
CA ARG A 176 6.53 -38.24 -12.81
C ARG A 176 7.62 -39.30 -12.96
N LEU A 177 8.61 -39.31 -12.06
CA LEU A 177 9.69 -40.33 -12.06
C LEU A 177 9.14 -41.72 -11.80
N GLU A 178 8.21 -41.89 -10.87
CA GLU A 178 7.56 -43.18 -10.61
C GLU A 178 6.78 -43.68 -11.84
N MET A 179 6.07 -42.80 -12.55
CA MET A 179 5.37 -43.16 -13.79
C MET A 179 6.36 -43.59 -14.91
N LEU A 180 7.46 -42.86 -15.05
CA LEU A 180 8.51 -43.22 -16.04
C LEU A 180 9.16 -44.56 -15.71
N ALA A 181 9.48 -44.82 -14.44
CA ALA A 181 10.04 -46.12 -14.02
C ALA A 181 9.08 -47.27 -14.32
N LYS A 182 7.78 -47.12 -14.03
CA LYS A 182 6.77 -48.13 -14.38
C LYS A 182 6.66 -48.36 -15.90
N ALA A 183 6.68 -47.29 -16.70
CA ALA A 183 6.65 -47.38 -18.15
C ALA A 183 7.85 -48.10 -18.71
N LEU A 184 9.05 -47.84 -18.19
CA LEU A 184 10.28 -48.55 -18.58
C LEU A 184 10.21 -50.03 -18.24
N GLN A 185 9.74 -50.42 -17.05
CA GLN A 185 9.56 -51.84 -16.67
C GLN A 185 8.64 -52.57 -17.65
N VAL A 186 7.55 -51.94 -18.08
CA VAL A 186 6.62 -52.54 -19.07
C VAL A 186 7.32 -52.75 -20.43
N VAL A 187 8.16 -51.79 -20.85
CA VAL A 187 8.90 -51.89 -22.12
C VAL A 187 9.92 -53.02 -22.05
N PHE A 188 10.69 -53.15 -20.99
CA PHE A 188 11.67 -54.23 -20.82
C PHE A 188 11.00 -55.59 -20.76
N ALA A 189 9.92 -55.76 -20.01
CA ALA A 189 9.18 -57.00 -19.94
C ALA A 189 8.63 -57.44 -21.33
N LYS A 190 8.20 -56.50 -22.17
CA LYS A 190 7.78 -56.80 -23.56
C LYS A 190 8.94 -57.18 -24.49
N GLN A 191 10.14 -56.63 -24.25
CA GLN A 191 11.32 -57.01 -25.04
C GLN A 191 11.80 -58.46 -24.70
N GLU A 192 11.80 -58.82 -23.43
CA GLU A 192 12.15 -60.15 -22.97
C GLU A 192 11.20 -61.23 -23.55
N GLN A 193 9.90 -60.93 -23.65
CA GLN A 193 8.90 -61.80 -24.26
C GLN A 193 9.06 -61.98 -25.80
N LYS A 194 9.73 -61.04 -26.48
CA LYS A 194 9.99 -61.16 -27.95
C LYS A 194 11.26 -61.85 -28.29
N THR A 195 12.17 -62.04 -27.33
CA THR A 195 13.47 -62.71 -27.51
C THR A 195 13.51 -64.16 -27.00
N ALA A 196 12.44 -64.57 -26.33
CA ALA A 196 12.21 -65.98 -25.94
C ALA A 196 11.31 -66.72 -26.96
#